data_b17fd5484febd09f21caa349fe38cb39
#
_entry.id   b17fd5484febd09f21caa349fe38cb39
#
_cell.length_a   1.000
_cell.length_b   1.000
_cell.length_c   1.000
_cell.angle_alpha   90.00
_cell.angle_beta   90.00
_cell.angle_gamma   90.00
#
_symmetry.space_group_name_H-M   'P 1'
#
loop_
_entity.id
_entity.type
_entity.pdbx_description
1 polymer ?
#
loop_
_entity_poly.entity_id
_entity_poly.type
_entity_poly.pdbx_seq_one_letter_code
_entity_poly.pdbx_strand_id
1 'polypeptide(L)'
;MKKIFVTGNVGRDPELRYAPSGETFVTFSLAVTTGPKDNQKTDWLEISCNGRTAENVQKWVKKGSKLLIEGTPSANAYINKEGKAVASLRVSASNIEFIGSRERLEEAGASDDGYGGYDQASGNEPAPQSSGFNAPGASQQADDIPF
;
A
#
# COMPACT_ATOMS: atom_id res chain seq x y z
N MET A 1 -20.59 4.78 -10.13
CA MET A 1 -19.13 4.85 -9.88
C MET A 1 -18.72 3.60 -9.14
N LYS A 2 -17.67 2.91 -9.56
CA LYS A 2 -17.15 1.71 -8.88
C LYS A 2 -15.68 1.93 -8.57
N LYS A 3 -15.30 1.71 -7.31
CA LYS A 3 -13.91 1.75 -6.84
C LYS A 3 -13.66 0.59 -5.89
N ILE A 4 -12.43 0.11 -5.87
CA ILE A 4 -11.98 -0.87 -4.89
C ILE A 4 -10.68 -0.41 -4.24
N PHE A 5 -10.46 -0.89 -3.03
CA PHE A 5 -9.21 -0.80 -2.30
C PHE A 5 -8.71 -2.22 -2.06
N VAL A 6 -7.50 -2.48 -2.48
CA VAL A 6 -6.88 -3.80 -2.31
C VAL A 6 -5.48 -3.66 -1.73
N THR A 7 -5.14 -4.56 -0.83
CA THR A 7 -3.79 -4.68 -0.28
C THR A 7 -3.19 -6.02 -0.67
N GLY A 8 -1.92 -6.01 -1.04
CA GLY A 8 -1.28 -7.25 -1.44
C GLY A 8 0.22 -7.07 -1.67
N ASN A 9 0.85 -8.14 -2.08
CA ASN A 9 2.26 -8.14 -2.42
C ASN A 9 2.45 -8.24 -3.93
N VAL A 10 3.41 -7.51 -4.45
CA VAL A 10 3.77 -7.55 -5.87
C VAL A 10 4.41 -8.89 -6.21
N GLY A 11 3.83 -9.61 -7.15
CA GLY A 11 4.27 -10.96 -7.52
C GLY A 11 5.44 -10.98 -8.51
N ARG A 12 5.55 -9.96 -9.35
CA ARG A 12 6.63 -9.78 -10.31
C ARG A 12 6.91 -8.31 -10.54
N ASP A 13 8.10 -7.98 -11.01
CA ASP A 13 8.48 -6.61 -11.29
C ASP A 13 7.53 -5.96 -12.32
N PRO A 14 7.24 -4.66 -12.15
CA PRO A 14 6.38 -3.94 -13.09
C PRO A 14 6.95 -3.91 -14.51
N GLU A 15 6.09 -4.18 -15.49
CA GLU A 15 6.43 -4.17 -16.90
C GLU A 15 5.84 -2.93 -17.58
N LEU A 16 6.71 -2.18 -18.27
CA LEU A 16 6.28 -1.08 -19.12
C LEU A 16 5.66 -1.64 -20.41
N ARG A 17 4.50 -1.14 -20.76
CA ARG A 17 3.78 -1.50 -21.98
C ARG A 17 3.34 -0.25 -22.74
N TYR A 18 3.15 -0.42 -24.03
CA TYR A 18 2.69 0.63 -24.94
C TYR A 18 1.31 0.27 -25.46
N ALA A 19 0.38 1.18 -25.34
CA ALA A 19 -0.92 1.05 -25.98
C ALA A 19 -0.82 1.37 -27.49
N PRO A 20 -1.74 0.88 -28.32
CA PRO A 20 -1.78 1.25 -29.74
C PRO A 20 -1.93 2.77 -29.98
N SER A 21 -2.46 3.50 -29.00
CA SER A 21 -2.55 4.98 -29.00
C SER A 21 -1.21 5.67 -28.78
N GLY A 22 -0.14 4.94 -28.42
CA GLY A 22 1.17 5.50 -28.07
C GLY A 22 1.31 5.87 -26.58
N GLU A 23 0.26 5.69 -25.78
CA GLU A 23 0.32 5.90 -24.35
C GLU A 23 1.09 4.78 -23.65
N THR A 24 1.93 5.15 -22.72
CA THR A 24 2.66 4.20 -21.88
C THR A 24 1.86 3.85 -20.63
N PHE A 25 1.82 2.59 -20.30
CA PHE A 25 1.26 2.10 -19.05
C PHE A 25 2.13 1.01 -18.45
N VAL A 26 2.06 0.88 -17.16
CA VAL A 26 2.79 -0.16 -16.42
C VAL A 26 1.81 -1.19 -15.90
N THR A 27 2.17 -2.47 -16.05
CA THR A 27 1.37 -3.58 -15.54
C THR A 27 2.20 -4.45 -14.60
N PHE A 28 1.55 -4.94 -13.54
CA PHE A 28 2.13 -5.92 -12.64
C PHE A 28 1.05 -6.79 -12.00
N SER A 29 1.45 -7.91 -11.42
CA SER A 29 0.54 -8.79 -10.69
C SER A 29 0.60 -8.51 -9.20
N LEU A 30 -0.56 -8.47 -8.55
CA LEU A 30 -0.71 -8.31 -7.11
C LEU A 30 -1.31 -9.58 -6.52
N ALA A 31 -0.61 -10.16 -5.55
CA ALA A 31 -1.11 -11.29 -4.77
C ALA A 31 -1.87 -10.77 -3.55
N VAL A 32 -3.16 -10.98 -3.54
CA VAL A 32 -4.07 -10.63 -2.42
C VAL A 32 -4.38 -11.90 -1.66
N THR A 33 -3.89 -11.98 -0.43
CA THR A 33 -4.10 -13.16 0.42
C THR A 33 -5.21 -12.85 1.42
N THR A 34 -6.23 -13.70 1.43
CA THR A 34 -7.40 -13.61 2.30
C THR A 34 -7.60 -14.90 3.08
N GLY A 35 -8.29 -14.82 4.21
CA GLY A 35 -8.61 -15.97 5.06
C GLY A 35 -7.71 -16.12 6.28
N PRO A 36 -8.07 -17.01 7.21
CA PRO A 36 -7.31 -17.33 8.41
C PRO A 36 -5.99 -18.04 8.05
N LYS A 37 -5.02 -18.01 8.96
CA LYS A 37 -3.68 -18.59 8.73
C LYS A 37 -3.67 -20.04 8.26
N ASP A 38 -4.64 -20.83 8.70
CA ASP A 38 -4.74 -22.25 8.38
C ASP A 38 -5.47 -22.54 7.06
N ASN A 39 -6.12 -21.54 6.49
CA ASN A 39 -6.84 -21.66 5.22
C ASN A 39 -6.75 -20.35 4.40
N GLN A 40 -5.55 -20.02 4.00
CA GLN A 40 -5.29 -18.84 3.20
C GLN A 40 -5.55 -19.12 1.72
N LYS A 41 -6.28 -18.21 1.09
CA LYS A 41 -6.47 -18.19 -0.36
C LYS A 41 -5.80 -16.95 -0.95
N THR A 42 -5.06 -17.16 -2.01
CA THR A 42 -4.39 -16.07 -2.73
C THR A 42 -5.08 -15.87 -4.07
N ASP A 43 -5.61 -14.68 -4.27
CA ASP A 43 -6.15 -14.23 -5.53
C ASP A 43 -5.12 -13.33 -6.25
N TRP A 44 -4.95 -13.57 -7.56
CA TRP A 44 -4.03 -12.81 -8.39
C TRP A 44 -4.78 -11.75 -9.18
N LEU A 45 -4.44 -10.49 -8.94
CA LEU A 45 -5.00 -9.35 -9.66
C LEU A 45 -3.97 -8.79 -10.64
N GLU A 46 -4.44 -8.42 -11.82
CA GLU A 46 -3.63 -7.67 -12.78
C GLU A 46 -3.86 -6.17 -12.56
N ILE A 47 -2.81 -5.48 -12.17
CA ILE A 47 -2.85 -4.03 -11.92
C ILE A 47 -2.28 -3.32 -13.14
N SER A 48 -2.97 -2.29 -13.60
CA SER A 48 -2.51 -1.38 -14.63
C SER A 48 -2.54 0.05 -14.13
N CYS A 49 -1.51 0.82 -14.44
CA CYS A 49 -1.43 2.23 -14.11
C CYS A 49 -0.80 3.02 -15.25
N ASN A 50 -1.19 4.26 -15.39
CA ASN A 50 -0.72 5.16 -16.43
C ASN A 50 -0.23 6.49 -15.85
N GLY A 51 0.35 7.33 -16.69
CA GLY A 51 0.82 8.65 -16.32
C GLY A 51 1.80 8.65 -15.15
N ARG A 52 1.65 9.60 -14.26
CA ARG A 52 2.53 9.80 -13.09
C ARG A 52 2.58 8.59 -12.16
N THR A 53 1.49 7.88 -12.00
CA THR A 53 1.43 6.65 -11.19
C THR A 53 2.30 5.55 -11.80
N ALA A 54 2.30 5.40 -13.11
CA ALA A 54 3.14 4.44 -13.82
C ALA A 54 4.64 4.74 -13.64
N GLU A 55 5.05 6.01 -13.73
CA GLU A 55 6.44 6.43 -13.49
C GLU A 55 6.91 6.10 -12.07
N ASN A 56 6.07 6.40 -11.07
CA ASN A 56 6.37 6.08 -9.68
C ASN A 56 6.48 4.57 -9.44
N VAL A 57 5.56 3.81 -10.03
CA VAL A 57 5.57 2.33 -9.93
C VAL A 57 6.84 1.77 -10.56
N GLN A 58 7.20 2.22 -11.74
CA GLN A 58 8.40 1.74 -12.43
C GLN A 58 9.68 2.04 -11.64
N LYS A 59 9.72 3.17 -10.95
CA LYS A 59 10.89 3.62 -10.18
C LYS A 59 11.02 2.92 -8.83
N TRP A 60 9.91 2.70 -8.14
CA TRP A 60 9.93 2.34 -6.73
C TRP A 60 9.35 0.96 -6.40
N VAL A 61 8.47 0.42 -7.26
CA VAL A 61 7.83 -0.87 -7.02
C VAL A 61 8.67 -2.01 -7.56
N LYS A 62 8.91 -3.01 -6.72
CA LYS A 62 9.63 -4.24 -7.08
C LYS A 62 8.85 -5.45 -6.60
N LYS A 63 9.20 -6.62 -7.11
CA LYS A 63 8.70 -7.90 -6.61
C LYS A 63 8.80 -7.97 -5.10
N GLY A 64 7.70 -8.34 -4.44
CA GLY A 64 7.61 -8.45 -2.98
C GLY A 64 7.20 -7.16 -2.27
N SER A 65 7.14 -6.01 -2.95
CA SER A 65 6.62 -4.76 -2.34
C SER A 65 5.19 -4.96 -1.87
N LYS A 66 4.88 -4.48 -0.68
CA LYS A 66 3.53 -4.49 -0.13
C LYS A 66 2.84 -3.16 -0.40
N LEU A 67 1.73 -3.21 -1.11
CA LEU A 67 1.04 -2.03 -1.62
C LEU A 67 -0.43 -2.01 -1.18
N LEU A 68 -0.94 -0.79 -0.98
CA LEU A 68 -2.35 -0.47 -0.99
C LEU A 68 -2.67 0.19 -2.33
N ILE A 69 -3.65 -0.34 -3.04
CA ILE A 69 -4.05 0.13 -4.36
C ILE A 69 -5.51 0.55 -4.33
N GLU A 70 -5.76 1.77 -4.74
CA GLU A 70 -7.08 2.28 -5.05
C GLU A 70 -7.27 2.29 -6.56
N GLY A 71 -8.36 1.75 -7.05
CA GLY A 71 -8.61 1.74 -8.48
C GLY A 71 -10.01 1.31 -8.90
N THR A 72 -10.19 1.22 -10.20
CA THR A 72 -11.44 0.76 -10.81
C THR A 72 -11.29 -0.70 -11.24
N PRO A 73 -12.12 -1.61 -10.72
CA PRO A 73 -12.07 -3.01 -11.10
C PRO A 73 -12.75 -3.25 -12.45
N SER A 74 -12.19 -4.17 -13.21
CA SER A 74 -12.75 -4.68 -14.46
C SER A 74 -12.56 -6.19 -14.51
N ALA A 75 -13.63 -6.91 -14.70
CA ALA A 75 -13.56 -8.34 -14.97
C ALA A 75 -13.11 -8.57 -16.41
N ASN A 76 -12.16 -9.46 -16.58
CA ASN A 76 -11.69 -9.89 -17.89
C ASN A 76 -11.68 -11.42 -17.93
N ALA A 77 -11.99 -11.98 -19.07
CA ALA A 77 -11.89 -13.40 -19.31
C ALA A 77 -11.13 -13.62 -20.60
N TYR A 78 -10.21 -14.56 -20.58
CA TYR A 78 -9.47 -14.97 -21.77
C TYR A 78 -9.35 -16.49 -21.82
N ILE A 79 -9.11 -16.99 -23.01
CA ILE A 79 -8.83 -18.42 -23.22
C ILE A 79 -7.32 -18.58 -23.20
N ASN A 80 -6.82 -19.43 -22.31
CA ASN A 80 -5.39 -19.73 -22.22
C ASN A 80 -4.94 -20.64 -23.39
N LYS A 81 -3.66 -20.88 -23.49
CA LYS A 81 -3.07 -21.72 -24.54
C LYS A 81 -3.57 -23.18 -24.52
N GLU A 82 -4.15 -23.60 -23.40
CA GLU A 82 -4.74 -24.94 -23.20
C GLU A 82 -6.24 -24.99 -23.55
N GLY A 83 -6.81 -23.88 -24.05
CA GLY A 83 -8.23 -23.81 -24.42
C GLY A 83 -9.20 -23.63 -23.25
N LYS A 84 -8.69 -23.33 -22.04
CA LYS A 84 -9.53 -23.10 -20.85
C LYS A 84 -9.83 -21.62 -20.69
N ALA A 85 -11.09 -21.31 -20.35
CA ALA A 85 -11.49 -19.97 -19.98
C ALA A 85 -10.91 -19.62 -18.60
N VAL A 86 -10.10 -18.57 -18.56
CA VAL A 86 -9.53 -18.04 -17.33
C VAL A 86 -10.13 -16.67 -17.06
N ALA A 87 -10.79 -16.55 -15.92
CA ALA A 87 -11.26 -15.27 -15.43
C ALA A 87 -10.10 -14.56 -14.70
N SER A 88 -9.88 -13.30 -15.01
CA SER A 88 -8.93 -12.46 -14.31
C SER A 88 -9.60 -11.15 -13.89
N LEU A 89 -9.25 -10.69 -12.71
CA LEU A 89 -9.65 -9.38 -12.24
C LEU A 89 -8.54 -8.39 -12.54
N ARG A 90 -8.86 -7.38 -13.35
CA ARG A 90 -7.95 -6.28 -13.66
C ARG A 90 -8.37 -5.03 -12.87
N VAL A 91 -7.41 -4.30 -12.35
CA VAL A 91 -7.63 -3.05 -11.64
C VAL A 91 -6.83 -1.95 -12.32
N SER A 92 -7.54 -0.93 -12.79
CA SER A 92 -6.91 0.32 -13.24
C SER A 92 -6.65 1.18 -12.01
N ALA A 93 -5.39 1.24 -11.59
CA ALA A 93 -4.99 1.94 -10.38
C ALA A 93 -5.02 3.46 -10.60
N SER A 94 -5.71 4.16 -9.70
CA SER A 94 -5.72 5.62 -9.60
C SER A 94 -4.74 6.14 -8.56
N ASN A 95 -4.55 5.38 -7.48
CA ASN A 95 -3.59 5.68 -6.42
C ASN A 95 -2.91 4.40 -5.94
N ILE A 96 -1.64 4.52 -5.55
CA ILE A 96 -0.84 3.41 -5.03
C ILE A 96 -0.01 3.93 -3.86
N GLU A 97 -0.11 3.25 -2.73
CA GLU A 97 0.61 3.58 -1.50
C GLU A 97 1.44 2.38 -1.01
N PHE A 98 2.63 2.66 -0.52
CA PHE A 98 3.48 1.65 0.09
C PHE A 98 3.10 1.46 1.55
N ILE A 99 2.74 0.23 1.93
CA ILE A 99 2.38 -0.13 3.30
C ILE A 99 3.37 -1.10 3.95
N GLY A 100 4.52 -1.33 3.31
CA GLY A 100 5.63 -2.10 3.88
C GLY A 100 6.49 -1.24 4.80
N SER A 101 7.15 -1.86 5.80
CA SER A 101 8.14 -1.19 6.63
C SER A 101 9.34 -0.73 5.77
N ARG A 102 9.85 0.44 6.11
CA ARG A 102 10.96 1.12 5.40
C ARG A 102 12.24 0.27 5.31
N GLU A 103 12.43 -0.66 6.25
CA GLU A 103 13.58 -1.58 6.30
C GLU A 103 13.68 -2.51 5.08
N ARG A 104 12.57 -2.84 4.43
CA ARG A 104 12.58 -3.70 3.23
C ARG A 104 12.88 -2.96 1.93
N LEU A 105 12.83 -1.62 1.96
CA LEU A 105 13.17 -0.77 0.83
C LEU A 105 14.69 -0.53 0.74
N GLU A 106 15.40 -0.59 1.86
CA GLU A 106 16.86 -0.40 1.92
C GLU A 106 17.62 -1.63 1.40
N GLU A 107 17.10 -2.84 1.60
CA GLU A 107 17.67 -4.06 1.00
C GLU A 107 17.55 -4.11 -0.53
N ALA A 108 16.71 -3.27 -1.12
CA ALA A 108 16.51 -3.19 -2.56
C ALA A 108 17.32 -2.09 -3.24
N GLY A 109 18.32 -1.50 -2.57
CA GLY A 109 19.33 -0.61 -3.16
C GLY A 109 18.81 0.77 -3.58
N ALA A 110 18.12 1.49 -2.70
CA ALA A 110 17.90 2.92 -2.84
C ALA A 110 19.05 3.66 -2.13
N SER A 111 20.01 4.11 -2.91
CA SER A 111 21.00 5.11 -2.47
C SER A 111 20.25 6.39 -2.13
N ASP A 112 20.51 6.82 -0.92
CA ASP A 112 20.15 8.11 -0.36
C ASP A 112 20.65 9.24 -1.26
N ASP A 113 19.75 10.09 -1.72
CA ASP A 113 20.09 11.46 -2.07
C ASP A 113 19.20 12.39 -1.24
N GLY A 114 19.91 13.05 -0.33
CA GLY A 114 19.43 13.85 0.75
C GLY A 114 18.41 14.93 0.38
N TYR A 115 17.52 15.15 1.31
CA TYR A 115 16.89 16.44 1.42
C TYR A 115 17.15 17.03 2.81
N GLY A 116 17.76 18.19 2.74
CA GLY A 116 18.46 18.95 3.71
C GLY A 116 17.79 19.18 5.05
N GLY A 117 18.69 19.31 6.00
CA GLY A 117 18.48 19.61 7.36
C GLY A 117 17.73 20.91 7.64
N TYR A 118 17.08 20.88 8.77
CA TYR A 118 16.92 22.09 9.57
C TYR A 118 17.65 21.86 10.88
N ASP A 119 18.83 22.42 10.94
CA ASP A 119 19.48 22.79 12.18
C ASP A 119 18.55 23.70 12.97
N GLN A 120 18.27 23.33 14.19
CA GLN A 120 18.04 24.31 15.23
C GLN A 120 18.76 23.86 16.47
N ALA A 121 19.82 24.55 16.68
CA ALA A 121 20.65 24.47 17.84
C ALA A 121 19.98 25.00 19.09
N SER A 122 20.31 24.35 20.20
CA SER A 122 20.68 24.97 21.47
C SER A 122 19.65 25.70 22.30
N GLY A 123 19.49 25.20 23.51
CA GLY A 123 18.96 26.00 24.61
C GLY A 123 18.56 25.19 25.83
N ASN A 124 19.51 24.68 26.54
CA ASN A 124 19.70 24.72 27.99
C ASN A 124 18.47 24.63 28.91
N GLU A 125 18.55 23.62 29.79
CA GLU A 125 17.84 23.35 31.05
C GLU A 125 17.68 24.58 31.97
N PRO A 126 16.92 24.56 33.08
CA PRO A 126 16.69 23.44 33.98
C PRO A 126 15.23 23.29 34.51
N ALA A 127 14.99 22.14 35.12
CA ALA A 127 13.81 21.87 35.93
C ALA A 127 13.80 22.67 37.25
N PRO A 128 12.63 22.88 37.83
CA PRO A 128 12.52 22.66 39.27
C PRO A 128 11.33 21.78 39.67
N GLN A 129 11.58 21.15 40.75
CA GLN A 129 10.85 20.17 41.52
C GLN A 129 9.54 20.67 42.11
N SER A 130 8.67 19.68 42.36
CA SER A 130 7.82 19.45 43.51
C SER A 130 6.68 20.43 43.81
N SER A 131 5.55 19.88 43.87
CA SER A 131 4.72 19.66 45.07
C SER A 131 3.37 19.13 44.63
N GLY A 132 3.04 18.05 45.09
CA GLY A 132 2.06 17.35 45.71
C GLY A 132 0.73 18.09 45.95
N PHE A 133 -0.36 17.54 45.44
CA PHE A 133 -1.61 17.63 46.15
C PHE A 133 -2.45 16.39 45.87
N ASN A 134 -2.82 15.80 46.95
CA ASN A 134 -3.59 14.65 47.28
C ASN A 134 -4.99 14.63 46.66
N ALA A 135 -5.48 13.42 46.39
CA ALA A 135 -6.86 13.11 46.07
C ALA A 135 -7.82 13.47 47.23
N PRO A 136 -9.12 13.51 47.06
CA PRO A 136 -9.88 12.28 46.97
C PRO A 136 -11.20 12.36 46.16
N GLY A 137 -11.59 11.19 45.69
CA GLY A 137 -12.92 10.68 45.95
C GLY A 137 -14.01 10.90 44.92
N ALA A 138 -14.50 9.77 44.54
CA ALA A 138 -15.91 9.38 44.44
C ALA A 138 -16.57 9.36 43.05
N SER A 139 -16.88 8.15 42.74
CA SER A 139 -18.18 7.57 42.32
C SER A 139 -18.68 7.81 40.90
N GLN A 140 -18.68 6.68 40.21
CA GLN A 140 -19.84 6.00 39.60
C GLN A 140 -20.72 6.85 38.68
N GLN A 141 -20.73 6.51 37.42
CA GLN A 141 -21.95 5.96 36.84
C GLN A 141 -21.67 5.36 35.47
N ALA A 142 -21.99 4.10 35.37
CA ALA A 142 -22.21 3.42 34.11
C ALA A 142 -23.48 4.00 33.50
N ASP A 143 -23.43 4.33 32.24
CA ASP A 143 -24.64 4.43 31.44
C ASP A 143 -24.42 3.75 30.11
N ASP A 144 -25.17 2.67 29.96
CA ASP A 144 -25.58 1.94 28.82
C ASP A 144 -25.71 2.80 27.57
N ILE A 145 -25.07 2.33 26.51
CA ILE A 145 -25.39 2.77 25.17
C ILE A 145 -26.26 1.68 24.54
N PRO A 146 -27.54 1.90 24.29
CA PRO A 146 -28.36 1.01 23.49
C PRO A 146 -28.10 1.27 22.01
N PHE A 147 -28.03 0.19 21.31
CA PHE A 147 -27.97 0.16 19.85
C PHE A 147 -29.23 0.72 19.21
#